data_eb6cd412f0d01df0df843d0f8af306b9
#
_entry.id   eb6cd412f0d01df0df843d0f8af306b9
#
_cell.length_a   1.000
_cell.length_b   1.000
_cell.length_c   1.000
_cell.angle_alpha   90.00
_cell.angle_beta   90.00
_cell.angle_gamma   90.00
#
_symmetry.space_group_name_H-M   'P 1'
#
loop_
_entity.id
_entity.type
_entity.pdbx_description
1 polymer ?
#
loop_
_entity_poly.entity_id
_entity_poly.type
_entity_poly.pdbx_seq_one_letter_code
_entity_poly.pdbx_strand_id
1 'polypeptide(L)'
;MSLVPPTTVGKLQETLHAKAKGSASYRFYALYDKVYRADVLEHAYRICQTNGGAPGVDGRRFEDIEKYGRQRWLDELAEELRAKRYRPEAVRRVLIPKPGQPGRTRPLGIPTIKDRVVMTAAVLVLGPIFEADLQPEQYAYRSERSALDAVRQVRSNRGIGR
;
A
#
# COMPACT_ATOMS: atom_id res chain seq x y z
N MET A 1 -1.87 1.94 12.03
CA MET A 1 -2.93 2.96 11.87
C MET A 1 -2.92 3.44 10.43
N SER A 2 -4.07 3.42 9.76
CA SER A 2 -4.19 4.02 8.42
C SER A 2 -4.38 5.52 8.58
N LEU A 3 -3.51 6.32 7.95
CA LEU A 3 -3.68 7.77 7.93
C LEU A 3 -4.88 8.13 7.06
N VAL A 4 -5.72 9.05 7.54
CA VAL A 4 -6.83 9.58 6.75
C VAL A 4 -6.26 10.27 5.50
N PRO A 5 -6.73 9.89 4.29
CA PRO A 5 -6.21 10.50 3.07
C PRO A 5 -6.61 11.98 2.97
N PRO A 6 -5.75 12.84 2.39
CA PRO A 6 -6.14 14.20 2.02
C PRO A 6 -7.37 14.19 1.11
N THR A 7 -8.18 15.24 1.16
CA THR A 7 -9.44 15.34 0.38
C THR A 7 -9.26 15.05 -1.11
N THR A 8 -8.13 15.45 -1.70
CA THR A 8 -7.83 15.22 -3.12
C THR A 8 -7.55 13.75 -3.43
N VAL A 9 -6.84 13.05 -2.55
CA VAL A 9 -6.56 11.60 -2.67
C VAL A 9 -7.83 10.81 -2.38
N GLY A 10 -8.59 11.18 -1.34
CA GLY A 10 -9.89 10.57 -1.03
C GLY A 10 -10.87 10.64 -2.20
N LYS A 11 -11.06 11.83 -2.80
CA LYS A 11 -11.91 11.99 -4.00
C LYS A 11 -11.44 11.15 -5.19
N LEU A 12 -10.12 11.02 -5.39
CA LEU A 12 -9.58 10.13 -6.43
C LEU A 12 -10.00 8.67 -6.15
N GLN A 13 -9.82 8.21 -4.92
CA GLN A 13 -10.16 6.84 -4.51
C GLN A 13 -11.66 6.56 -4.65
N GLU A 14 -12.52 7.46 -4.19
CA GLU A 14 -13.97 7.36 -4.36
C GLU A 14 -14.38 7.29 -5.84
N THR A 15 -13.76 8.13 -6.69
CA THR A 15 -14.05 8.14 -8.12
C THR A 15 -13.63 6.83 -8.80
N LEU A 16 -12.46 6.29 -8.44
CA LEU A 16 -11.97 5.02 -9.00
C LEU A 16 -12.85 3.84 -8.56
N HIS A 17 -13.21 3.80 -7.26
CA HIS A 17 -14.11 2.80 -6.73
C HIS A 17 -15.50 2.86 -7.38
N ALA A 18 -16.10 4.04 -7.47
CA ALA A 18 -17.43 4.22 -8.08
C ALA A 18 -17.45 3.78 -9.56
N LYS A 19 -16.39 4.10 -10.32
CA LYS A 19 -16.27 3.64 -11.72
C LYS A 19 -16.13 2.13 -11.84
N ALA A 20 -15.31 1.52 -10.99
CA ALA A 20 -15.14 0.07 -10.96
C ALA A 20 -16.45 -0.64 -10.59
N LYS A 21 -17.15 -0.13 -9.56
CA LYS A 21 -18.42 -0.70 -9.07
C LYS A 21 -19.56 -0.50 -10.05
N GLY A 22 -19.59 0.63 -10.76
CA GLY A 22 -20.69 0.99 -11.69
C GLY A 22 -20.67 0.23 -13.01
N SER A 23 -19.54 -0.36 -13.41
CA SER A 23 -19.41 -1.10 -14.67
C SER A 23 -18.31 -2.15 -14.61
N ALA A 24 -18.69 -3.42 -14.52
CA ALA A 24 -17.76 -4.56 -14.53
C ALA A 24 -16.92 -4.67 -15.83
N SER A 25 -17.39 -4.07 -16.93
CA SER A 25 -16.69 -4.04 -18.21
C SER A 25 -15.80 -2.82 -18.40
N TYR A 26 -15.79 -1.87 -17.45
CA TYR A 26 -15.00 -0.66 -17.56
C TYR A 26 -13.51 -0.96 -17.51
N ARG A 27 -12.75 -0.46 -18.50
CA ARG A 27 -11.29 -0.61 -18.56
C ARG A 27 -10.61 0.70 -18.22
N PHE A 28 -9.71 0.63 -17.26
CA PHE A 28 -8.90 1.77 -16.84
C PHE A 28 -7.64 1.86 -17.72
N TYR A 29 -7.54 2.87 -18.55
CA TYR A 29 -6.40 3.08 -19.46
C TYR A 29 -5.34 4.05 -18.91
N ALA A 30 -5.70 4.90 -17.96
CA ALA A 30 -4.87 5.97 -17.44
C ALA A 30 -4.80 5.90 -15.90
N LEU A 31 -4.07 4.91 -15.36
CA LEU A 31 -3.84 4.77 -13.91
C LEU A 31 -2.42 5.14 -13.52
N TYR A 32 -1.46 4.93 -14.41
CA TYR A 32 -0.05 5.17 -14.10
C TYR A 32 0.24 6.64 -13.78
N ASP A 33 -0.39 7.57 -14.51
CA ASP A 33 -0.28 9.00 -14.28
C ASP A 33 -0.74 9.43 -12.87
N LYS A 34 -1.61 8.65 -12.25
CA LYS A 34 -2.12 8.91 -10.91
C LYS A 34 -1.14 8.50 -9.81
N VAL A 35 -0.29 7.50 -10.10
CA VAL A 35 0.71 7.01 -9.13
C VAL A 35 1.76 8.08 -8.82
N TYR A 36 2.19 8.88 -9.83
CA TYR A 36 3.19 9.92 -9.65
C TYR A 36 2.61 11.32 -9.42
N ARG A 37 1.33 11.44 -9.09
CA ARG A 37 0.73 12.71 -8.64
C ARG A 37 1.39 13.13 -7.33
N ALA A 38 1.69 14.41 -7.19
CA ALA A 38 2.37 14.97 -6.03
C ALA A 38 1.62 14.68 -4.71
N ASP A 39 0.28 14.82 -4.69
CA ASP A 39 -0.54 14.55 -3.52
C ASP A 39 -0.58 13.06 -3.14
N VAL A 40 -0.55 12.15 -4.13
CA VAL A 40 -0.52 10.70 -3.90
C VAL A 40 0.84 10.28 -3.36
N LEU A 41 1.94 10.76 -3.93
CA LEU A 41 3.29 10.46 -3.46
C LEU A 41 3.55 11.03 -2.05
N GLU A 42 3.11 12.26 -1.77
CA GLU A 42 3.22 12.86 -0.44
C GLU A 42 2.44 12.04 0.60
N HIS A 43 1.21 11.63 0.28
CA HIS A 43 0.42 10.80 1.20
C HIS A 43 1.04 9.40 1.39
N ALA A 44 1.53 8.78 0.32
CA ALA A 44 2.24 7.51 0.37
C ALA A 44 3.51 7.59 1.24
N TYR A 45 4.28 8.68 1.10
CA TYR A 45 5.46 8.94 1.93
C TYR A 45 5.08 9.01 3.42
N ARG A 46 4.04 9.77 3.77
CA ARG A 46 3.56 9.90 5.16
C ARG A 46 3.11 8.58 5.75
N ILE A 47 2.40 7.76 4.98
CA ILE A 47 2.02 6.40 5.40
C ILE A 47 3.27 5.57 5.69
N CYS A 48 4.25 5.57 4.78
CA CYS A 48 5.49 4.83 4.96
C CYS A 48 6.29 5.33 6.18
N GLN A 49 6.35 6.65 6.39
CA GLN A 49 7.03 7.28 7.53
C GLN A 49 6.35 6.90 8.86
N THR A 50 5.02 6.95 8.93
CA THR A 50 4.26 6.56 10.12
C THR A 50 4.43 5.07 10.44
N ASN A 51 4.48 4.21 9.43
CA ASN A 51 4.71 2.79 9.61
C ASN A 51 6.17 2.49 9.98
N GLY A 52 7.09 3.41 9.70
CA GLY A 52 8.50 3.27 10.04
C GLY A 52 9.17 2.08 9.35
N GLY A 53 10.08 1.46 10.07
CA GLY A 53 10.79 0.25 9.65
C GLY A 53 12.24 0.49 9.26
N ALA A 54 13.00 -0.60 9.18
CA ALA A 54 14.42 -0.57 8.89
C ALA A 54 14.73 -0.09 7.46
N PRO A 55 15.90 0.50 7.19
CA PRO A 55 16.33 0.90 5.85
C PRO A 55 16.53 -0.32 4.94
N GLY A 56 16.37 -0.11 3.64
CA GLY A 56 16.63 -1.10 2.60
C GLY A 56 18.12 -1.37 2.39
N VAL A 57 18.47 -1.82 1.17
CA VAL A 57 19.87 -2.07 0.78
C VAL A 57 20.69 -0.78 0.65
N ASP A 58 20.03 0.33 0.36
CA ASP A 58 20.61 1.67 0.23
C ASP A 58 21.02 2.29 1.58
N GLY A 59 20.61 1.69 2.70
CA GLY A 59 20.86 2.18 4.05
C GLY A 59 20.13 3.48 4.41
N ARG A 60 19.39 4.08 3.47
CA ARG A 60 18.73 5.38 3.63
C ARG A 60 17.56 5.30 4.62
N ARG A 61 17.48 6.29 5.51
CA ARG A 61 16.43 6.45 6.52
C ARG A 61 15.50 7.63 6.18
N PHE A 62 14.36 7.73 6.85
CA PHE A 62 13.44 8.87 6.67
C PHE A 62 14.09 10.19 7.08
N GLU A 63 14.91 10.18 8.14
CA GLU A 63 15.65 11.34 8.60
C GLU A 63 16.63 11.89 7.55
N ASP A 64 17.22 11.02 6.73
CA ASP A 64 18.12 11.41 5.65
C ASP A 64 17.37 12.10 4.51
N ILE A 65 16.14 11.63 4.22
CA ILE A 65 15.26 12.24 3.23
C ILE A 65 14.78 13.62 3.70
N GLU A 66 14.40 13.74 4.98
CA GLU A 66 14.01 15.04 5.56
C GLU A 66 15.15 16.05 5.51
N LYS A 67 16.39 15.64 5.83
CA LYS A 67 17.58 16.49 5.71
C LYS A 67 17.91 16.90 4.28
N TYR A 68 17.71 15.99 3.33
CA TYR A 68 17.88 16.27 1.91
C TYR A 68 16.84 17.25 1.36
N GLY A 69 15.67 17.28 1.97
CA GLY A 69 14.51 18.04 1.54
C GLY A 69 13.44 17.11 0.95
N ARG A 70 12.45 16.75 1.77
CA ARG A 70 11.38 15.81 1.40
C ARG A 70 10.68 16.18 0.09
N GLN A 71 10.29 17.46 -0.09
CA GLN A 71 9.60 17.91 -1.30
C GLN A 71 10.46 17.69 -2.55
N ARG A 72 11.72 18.12 -2.49
CA ARG A 72 12.67 17.91 -3.58
C ARG A 72 12.82 16.43 -3.94
N TRP A 73 12.93 15.57 -2.93
CA TRP A 73 13.07 14.13 -3.13
C TRP A 73 11.80 13.51 -3.78
N LEU A 74 10.60 13.97 -3.39
CA LEU A 74 9.34 13.54 -4.00
C LEU A 74 9.20 14.03 -5.44
N ASP A 75 9.62 15.25 -5.74
CA ASP A 75 9.59 15.81 -7.10
C ASP A 75 10.53 15.04 -8.02
N GLU A 76 11.73 14.70 -7.54
CA GLU A 76 12.70 13.85 -8.27
C GLU A 76 12.12 12.46 -8.54
N LEU A 77 11.45 11.85 -7.56
CA LEU A 77 10.77 10.56 -7.72
C LEU A 77 9.61 10.64 -8.72
N ALA A 78 8.81 11.70 -8.65
CA ALA A 78 7.71 11.93 -9.60
C ALA A 78 8.22 12.05 -11.04
N GLU A 79 9.33 12.78 -11.24
CA GLU A 79 9.97 12.92 -12.54
C GLU A 79 10.56 11.60 -13.06
N GLU A 80 11.17 10.82 -12.19
CA GLU A 80 11.70 9.49 -12.53
C GLU A 80 10.59 8.53 -12.98
N LEU A 81 9.45 8.54 -12.26
CA LEU A 81 8.26 7.77 -12.63
C LEU A 81 7.66 8.26 -13.95
N ARG A 82 7.45 9.58 -14.10
CA ARG A 82 6.90 10.20 -15.32
C ARG A 82 7.72 9.84 -16.55
N ALA A 83 9.05 9.90 -16.42
CA ALA A 83 9.97 9.55 -17.48
C ALA A 83 10.15 8.03 -17.70
N LYS A 84 9.45 7.19 -16.93
CA LYS A 84 9.56 5.71 -16.95
C LYS A 84 10.99 5.20 -16.71
N ARG A 85 11.80 5.96 -16.00
CA ARG A 85 13.18 5.60 -15.62
C ARG A 85 13.27 4.86 -14.30
N TYR A 86 12.23 4.95 -13.47
CA TYR A 86 12.20 4.24 -12.19
C TYR A 86 12.48 2.74 -12.37
N ARG A 87 13.38 2.23 -11.54
CA ARG A 87 13.67 0.80 -11.41
C ARG A 87 13.68 0.46 -9.91
N PRO A 88 12.97 -0.60 -9.50
CA PRO A 88 13.03 -1.05 -8.12
C PRO A 88 14.42 -1.58 -7.78
N GLU A 89 14.86 -1.35 -6.56
CA GLU A 89 16.12 -1.87 -6.06
C GLU A 89 15.97 -3.26 -5.47
N ALA A 90 17.10 -3.95 -5.24
CA ALA A 90 17.08 -5.22 -4.53
C ALA A 90 16.55 -5.06 -3.11
N VAL A 91 15.84 -6.06 -2.60
CA VAL A 91 15.37 -6.07 -1.21
C VAL A 91 16.47 -6.54 -0.27
N ARG A 92 16.64 -5.90 0.88
CA ARG A 92 17.54 -6.34 1.92
C ARG A 92 16.92 -7.55 2.64
N ARG A 93 17.57 -8.71 2.53
CA ARG A 93 17.12 -9.95 3.18
C ARG A 93 17.55 -9.99 4.64
N VAL A 94 16.60 -10.16 5.56
CA VAL A 94 16.82 -10.37 6.98
C VAL A 94 16.13 -11.66 7.40
N LEU A 95 16.82 -12.49 8.21
CA LEU A 95 16.21 -13.70 8.77
C LEU A 95 15.58 -13.35 10.13
N ILE A 96 14.29 -13.61 10.27
CA ILE A 96 13.55 -13.37 11.52
C ILE A 96 13.10 -14.71 12.12
N PRO A 97 13.13 -14.85 13.47
CA PRO A 97 12.65 -16.06 14.12
C PRO A 97 11.19 -16.36 13.80
N LYS A 98 10.86 -17.64 13.63
CA LYS A 98 9.46 -18.08 13.52
C LYS A 98 8.84 -18.18 14.92
N PRO A 99 7.72 -17.51 15.20
CA PRO A 99 7.01 -17.68 16.47
C PRO A 99 6.66 -19.15 16.73
N GLY A 100 6.90 -19.63 17.95
CA GLY A 100 6.58 -21.02 18.36
C GLY A 100 7.46 -22.13 17.75
N GLN A 101 8.53 -21.78 17.02
CA GLN A 101 9.45 -22.76 16.42
C GLN A 101 10.91 -22.39 16.71
N PRO A 102 11.44 -22.74 17.89
CA PRO A 102 12.84 -22.46 18.27
C PRO A 102 13.83 -22.96 17.22
N GLY A 103 14.83 -22.13 16.89
CA GLY A 103 15.87 -22.46 15.92
C GLY A 103 15.44 -22.32 14.44
N ARG A 104 14.17 -22.08 14.13
CA ARG A 104 13.71 -21.83 12.76
C ARG A 104 13.58 -20.34 12.47
N THR A 105 14.02 -19.94 11.28
CA THR A 105 13.89 -18.57 10.78
C THR A 105 13.06 -18.52 9.50
N ARG A 106 12.55 -17.33 9.17
CA ARG A 106 11.96 -17.04 7.86
C ARG A 106 12.62 -15.79 7.27
N PRO A 107 12.84 -15.75 5.95
CA PRO A 107 13.34 -14.54 5.32
C PRO A 107 12.28 -13.43 5.32
N LEU A 108 12.75 -12.21 5.59
CA LEU A 108 12.00 -10.97 5.41
C LEU A 108 12.76 -10.11 4.42
N GLY A 109 12.10 -9.70 3.35
CA GLY A 109 12.63 -8.72 2.39
C GLY A 109 12.27 -7.29 2.83
N ILE A 110 13.27 -6.42 2.98
CA ILE A 110 13.08 -5.01 3.33
C ILE A 110 13.42 -4.18 2.10
N PRO A 111 12.42 -3.61 1.41
CA PRO A 111 12.65 -2.72 0.27
C PRO A 111 13.18 -1.36 0.73
N THR A 112 13.74 -0.59 -0.20
CA THR A 112 14.15 0.80 0.05
C THR A 112 12.92 1.67 0.39
N ILE A 113 13.15 2.83 1.00
CA ILE A 113 12.06 3.79 1.26
C ILE A 113 11.42 4.23 -0.05
N LYS A 114 12.23 4.43 -1.10
CA LYS A 114 11.79 4.78 -2.44
C LYS A 114 10.79 3.76 -2.98
N ASP A 115 11.14 2.49 -2.93
CA ASP A 115 10.26 1.40 -3.40
C ASP A 115 9.00 1.28 -2.56
N ARG A 116 9.11 1.44 -1.23
CA ARG A 116 7.94 1.45 -0.34
C ARG A 116 6.95 2.57 -0.69
N VAL A 117 7.44 3.75 -0.98
CA VAL A 117 6.60 4.90 -1.37
C VAL A 117 5.91 4.63 -2.70
N VAL A 118 6.64 4.13 -3.70
CA VAL A 118 6.05 3.79 -5.01
C VAL A 118 5.01 2.68 -4.88
N MET A 119 5.31 1.61 -4.13
CA MET A 119 4.33 0.53 -3.87
C MET A 119 3.08 1.05 -3.16
N THR A 120 3.27 1.90 -2.14
CA THR A 120 2.13 2.49 -1.40
C THR A 120 1.31 3.40 -2.31
N ALA A 121 1.95 4.23 -3.15
CA ALA A 121 1.26 5.06 -4.13
C ALA A 121 0.45 4.20 -5.13
N ALA A 122 1.02 3.09 -5.60
CA ALA A 122 0.31 2.15 -6.45
C ALA A 122 -0.91 1.53 -5.73
N VAL A 123 -0.77 1.14 -4.46
CA VAL A 123 -1.89 0.62 -3.65
C VAL A 123 -2.98 1.68 -3.45
N LEU A 124 -2.62 2.95 -3.22
CA LEU A 124 -3.60 4.05 -3.09
C LEU A 124 -4.45 4.23 -4.36
N VAL A 125 -3.89 3.97 -5.53
CA VAL A 125 -4.57 4.10 -6.83
C VAL A 125 -5.33 2.82 -7.18
N LEU A 126 -4.74 1.65 -7.02
CA LEU A 126 -5.31 0.37 -7.45
C LEU A 126 -6.27 -0.23 -6.43
N GLY A 127 -6.00 -0.01 -5.14
CA GLY A 127 -6.79 -0.59 -4.04
C GLY A 127 -8.30 -0.35 -4.17
N PRO A 128 -8.77 0.89 -4.42
CA PRO A 128 -10.20 1.17 -4.58
C PRO A 128 -10.86 0.42 -5.74
N ILE A 129 -10.12 0.14 -6.81
CA ILE A 129 -10.61 -0.61 -7.97
C ILE A 129 -10.80 -2.08 -7.60
N PHE A 130 -9.78 -2.69 -6.97
CA PHE A 130 -9.88 -4.08 -6.51
C PHE A 130 -10.92 -4.26 -5.42
N GLU A 131 -11.03 -3.29 -4.48
CA GLU A 131 -12.02 -3.33 -3.40
C GLU A 131 -13.46 -3.38 -3.93
N ALA A 132 -13.72 -2.77 -5.10
CA ALA A 132 -15.02 -2.79 -5.74
C ALA A 132 -15.47 -4.20 -6.18
N ASP A 133 -14.51 -5.09 -6.48
CA ASP A 133 -14.76 -6.46 -6.97
C ASP A 133 -14.72 -7.51 -5.85
N LEU A 134 -14.23 -7.15 -4.65
CA LEU A 134 -14.12 -8.10 -3.55
C LEU A 134 -15.47 -8.53 -3.01
N GLN A 135 -15.63 -9.82 -2.83
CA GLN A 135 -16.85 -10.39 -2.24
C GLN A 135 -17.00 -9.99 -0.76
N PRO A 136 -18.23 -9.82 -0.25
CA PRO A 136 -18.48 -9.46 1.15
C PRO A 136 -17.81 -10.41 2.16
N GLU A 137 -17.66 -11.69 1.82
CA GLU A 137 -17.08 -12.74 2.65
C GLU A 137 -15.56 -12.75 2.66
N GLN A 138 -14.91 -11.92 1.84
CA GLN A 138 -13.45 -11.79 1.85
C GLN A 138 -13.01 -10.88 2.98
N TYR A 139 -12.25 -11.42 3.93
CA TYR A 139 -11.74 -10.70 5.11
C TYR A 139 -10.26 -10.36 5.02
N ALA A 140 -9.48 -11.22 4.38
CA ALA A 140 -8.03 -11.05 4.31
C ALA A 140 -7.62 -9.83 3.48
N TYR A 141 -6.65 -9.08 3.99
CA TYR A 141 -6.05 -7.91 3.33
C TYR A 141 -7.02 -6.75 3.05
N ARG A 142 -8.14 -6.68 3.74
CA ARG A 142 -9.11 -5.58 3.65
C ARG A 142 -9.02 -4.66 4.86
N SER A 143 -9.16 -3.35 4.61
CA SER A 143 -9.28 -2.35 5.67
C SER A 143 -10.52 -2.65 6.53
N GLU A 144 -10.39 -2.42 7.84
CA GLU A 144 -11.49 -2.59 8.82
C GLU A 144 -12.07 -4.01 8.91
N ARG A 145 -11.39 -5.01 8.33
CA ARG A 145 -11.74 -6.42 8.41
C ARG A 145 -10.65 -7.20 9.14
N SER A 146 -11.05 -8.11 10.04
CA SER A 146 -10.12 -8.92 10.82
C SER A 146 -10.43 -10.41 10.72
N ALA A 147 -9.46 -11.24 11.11
CA ALA A 147 -9.67 -12.68 11.23
C ALA A 147 -10.78 -13.02 12.26
N LEU A 148 -10.92 -12.20 13.31
CA LEU A 148 -12.00 -12.38 14.30
C LEU A 148 -13.37 -12.14 13.69
N ASP A 149 -13.50 -11.16 12.79
CA ASP A 149 -14.77 -10.88 12.10
C ASP A 149 -15.15 -12.05 11.18
N ALA A 150 -14.16 -12.62 10.49
CA ALA A 150 -14.37 -13.85 9.71
C ALA A 150 -14.89 -15.01 10.57
N VAL A 151 -14.28 -15.23 11.74
CA VAL A 151 -14.71 -16.28 12.67
C VAL A 151 -16.13 -16.00 13.21
N ARG A 152 -16.44 -14.75 13.56
CA ARG A 152 -17.78 -14.34 14.01
C ARG A 152 -18.83 -14.62 12.94
N GLN A 153 -18.56 -14.27 11.68
CA GLN A 153 -19.45 -14.52 10.55
C GLN A 153 -19.75 -16.01 10.36
N VAL A 154 -18.70 -16.85 10.40
CA VAL A 154 -18.88 -18.31 10.29
C VAL A 154 -19.72 -18.87 11.44
N ARG A 155 -19.52 -18.37 12.67
CA ARG A 155 -20.32 -18.79 13.84
C ARG A 155 -21.78 -18.37 13.70
N SER A 156 -22.04 -17.15 13.24
CA SER A 156 -23.39 -16.63 13.00
C SER A 156 -24.12 -17.47 11.95
N ASN A 157 -23.47 -17.79 10.83
CA ASN A 157 -24.06 -18.58 9.76
C ASN A 157 -24.38 -20.04 10.17
N ARG A 158 -23.59 -20.61 11.11
CA ARG A 158 -23.89 -21.96 11.67
C ARG A 158 -25.06 -21.97 12.64
N GLY A 159 -25.44 -20.81 13.20
CA GLY A 159 -26.61 -20.69 14.12
C GLY A 159 -27.97 -20.59 13.43
N ILE A 160 -27.99 -20.39 12.10
CA ILE A 160 -29.27 -20.26 11.33
C ILE A 160 -29.78 -21.60 10.79
N GLY A 161 -29.05 -22.70 11.03
CA GLY A 161 -29.38 -24.04 10.56
C GLY A 161 -29.86 -24.99 11.66
N ARG A 162 -30.79 -24.55 12.51
CA ARG A 162 -31.58 -25.45 13.39
C ARG A 162 -33.05 -25.04 13.38
#